data_ebbb046a04ef79a419bdace3b94ed6bc
#
_entry.id   ebbb046a04ef79a419bdace3b94ed6bc
#
_cell.length_a   1.000
_cell.length_b   1.000
_cell.length_c   1.000
_cell.angle_alpha   90.00
_cell.angle_beta   90.00
_cell.angle_gamma   90.00
#
_symmetry.space_group_name_H-M   'P 1'
#
loop_
_entity.id
_entity.type
_entity.pdbx_description
1 polymer ?
#
loop_
_entity_poly.entity_id
_entity_poly.type
_entity_poly.pdbx_seq_one_letter_code
_entity_poly.pdbx_strand_id
1 'polypeptide(L)'
;YGGHSRRMLEKLEGSGHLYGLDVDPIEIVKTTARLRENGFGEEILTVRQMNFAEIDLLSEEVGKFDFVLADLGVSSMQIDNPERGFTYKAEGPLDLRLDPEKGVSAADRLKEVTREELTGMLAENSDEPYAEEIAREVLKRNRKKEYIRTTTQFKEAIETALGFLPEEERKEAVVKSCKRCFQALRIDVNSEFEVLYSFLEKLPGVMAPGGRAAILTFHSGEDRLVKHYFKEGKKAGLYQEISEEVIRPSAEECQRNPRARSTKMRWAIRAQE
;
A
#
# COMPACT_ATOMS: atom_id res chain seq x y z
N TYR A 1 -0.64 1.97 -12.54
CA TYR A 1 -0.55 1.12 -13.74
C TYR A 1 -1.80 1.19 -14.61
N GLY A 2 -2.97 1.55 -14.05
CA GLY A 2 -4.22 1.83 -14.76
C GLY A 2 -5.00 0.60 -15.25
N GLY A 3 -4.66 -0.61 -14.82
CA GLY A 3 -5.39 -1.82 -15.22
C GLY A 3 -6.85 -1.83 -14.76
N HIS A 4 -7.09 -1.54 -13.49
CA HIS A 4 -8.44 -1.38 -12.94
C HIS A 4 -9.17 -0.17 -13.55
N SER A 5 -8.48 0.98 -13.67
CA SER A 5 -9.04 2.19 -14.30
C SER A 5 -9.51 1.93 -15.72
N ARG A 6 -8.72 1.23 -16.53
CA ARG A 6 -9.09 0.84 -17.88
C ARG A 6 -10.38 0.00 -17.90
N ARG A 7 -10.46 -1.02 -17.03
CA ARG A 7 -11.65 -1.89 -16.96
C ARG A 7 -12.90 -1.14 -16.50
N MET A 8 -12.76 -0.20 -15.58
CA MET A 8 -13.86 0.66 -15.17
C MET A 8 -14.30 1.59 -16.30
N LEU A 9 -13.37 2.23 -17.00
CA LEU A 9 -13.66 3.10 -18.14
C LEU A 9 -14.37 2.34 -19.28
N GLU A 10 -13.92 1.11 -19.60
CA GLU A 10 -14.59 0.23 -20.55
C GLU A 10 -16.06 -0.07 -20.15
N LYS A 11 -16.33 -0.20 -18.83
CA LYS A 11 -17.67 -0.46 -18.29
C LYS A 11 -18.58 0.76 -18.22
N LEU A 12 -18.01 1.96 -18.19
CA LEU A 12 -18.79 3.20 -18.23
C LEU A 12 -19.43 3.43 -19.62
N GLU A 13 -18.93 2.81 -20.69
CA GLU A 13 -19.49 2.87 -22.05
C GLU A 13 -19.76 4.31 -22.50
N GLY A 14 -18.88 5.25 -22.12
CA GLY A 14 -19.00 6.67 -22.42
C GLY A 14 -19.96 7.44 -21.51
N SER A 15 -20.55 6.81 -20.50
CA SER A 15 -21.39 7.48 -19.50
C SER A 15 -20.66 7.59 -18.15
N GLY A 16 -20.77 8.76 -17.52
CA GLY A 16 -20.12 9.00 -16.23
C GLY A 16 -18.67 9.47 -16.38
N HIS A 17 -17.95 9.53 -15.24
CA HIS A 17 -16.58 10.04 -15.19
C HIS A 17 -15.75 9.26 -14.15
N LEU A 18 -14.52 8.92 -14.49
CA LEU A 18 -13.56 8.26 -13.60
C LEU A 18 -12.53 9.28 -13.08
N TYR A 19 -12.42 9.39 -11.77
CA TYR A 19 -11.36 10.12 -11.09
C TYR A 19 -10.33 9.13 -10.55
N GLY A 20 -9.11 9.18 -11.08
CA GLY A 20 -7.97 8.40 -10.61
C GLY A 20 -7.08 9.24 -9.68
N LEU A 21 -6.80 8.73 -8.49
CA LEU A 21 -5.91 9.38 -7.52
C LEU A 21 -4.66 8.54 -7.31
N ASP A 22 -3.51 9.18 -7.32
CA ASP A 22 -2.24 8.59 -6.91
C ASP A 22 -1.36 9.69 -6.29
N VAL A 23 -0.46 9.32 -5.39
CA VAL A 23 0.53 10.24 -4.82
C VAL A 23 1.82 10.26 -5.62
N ASP A 24 2.08 9.21 -6.41
CA ASP A 24 3.32 9.02 -7.17
C ASP A 24 3.30 9.84 -8.47
N PRO A 25 4.06 10.95 -8.56
CA PRO A 25 4.07 11.78 -9.75
C PRO A 25 4.60 11.06 -10.99
N ILE A 26 5.48 10.07 -10.80
CA ILE A 26 6.08 9.30 -11.90
C ILE A 26 5.05 8.35 -12.51
N GLU A 27 4.31 7.63 -11.66
CA GLU A 27 3.30 6.67 -12.12
C GLU A 27 2.06 7.34 -12.70
N ILE A 28 1.68 8.52 -12.20
CA ILE A 28 0.58 9.33 -12.76
C ILE A 28 0.83 9.66 -14.23
N VAL A 29 2.01 10.19 -14.56
CA VAL A 29 2.36 10.57 -15.93
C VAL A 29 2.26 9.36 -16.86
N LYS A 30 2.85 8.24 -16.48
CA LYS A 30 2.85 7.01 -17.27
C LYS A 30 1.44 6.42 -17.43
N THR A 31 0.67 6.42 -16.35
CA THR A 31 -0.69 5.86 -16.34
C THR A 31 -1.64 6.71 -17.17
N THR A 32 -1.57 8.03 -17.03
CA THR A 32 -2.37 8.97 -17.82
C THR A 32 -2.07 8.82 -19.31
N ALA A 33 -0.79 8.82 -19.72
CA ALA A 33 -0.41 8.63 -21.11
C ALA A 33 -0.98 7.33 -21.68
N ARG A 34 -0.83 6.21 -20.97
CA ARG A 34 -1.33 4.90 -21.38
C ARG A 34 -2.85 4.86 -21.54
N LEU A 35 -3.60 5.47 -20.61
CA LEU A 35 -5.06 5.51 -20.70
C LEU A 35 -5.52 6.40 -21.85
N ARG A 36 -4.83 7.52 -22.10
CA ARG A 36 -5.07 8.38 -23.27
C ARG A 36 -4.82 7.65 -24.59
N GLU A 37 -3.73 6.92 -24.71
CA GLU A 37 -3.42 6.08 -25.87
C GLU A 37 -4.49 5.01 -26.14
N ASN A 38 -5.19 4.55 -25.09
CA ASN A 38 -6.33 3.63 -25.20
C ASN A 38 -7.65 4.34 -25.52
N GLY A 39 -7.63 5.64 -25.82
CA GLY A 39 -8.80 6.40 -26.26
C GLY A 39 -9.66 7.00 -25.15
N PHE A 40 -9.20 7.01 -23.88
CA PHE A 40 -9.94 7.62 -22.78
C PHE A 40 -9.51 9.09 -22.61
N GLY A 41 -10.34 10.00 -23.08
CA GLY A 41 -10.11 11.45 -23.07
C GLY A 41 -10.48 12.13 -21.74
N GLU A 42 -10.34 13.46 -21.71
CA GLU A 42 -10.63 14.27 -20.50
C GLU A 42 -12.13 14.33 -20.17
N GLU A 43 -12.95 14.04 -21.16
CA GLU A 43 -14.40 13.97 -21.02
C GLU A 43 -14.87 12.84 -20.11
N ILE A 44 -14.06 11.78 -19.93
CA ILE A 44 -14.41 10.59 -19.15
C ILE A 44 -13.39 10.26 -18.05
N LEU A 45 -12.18 10.85 -18.11
CA LEU A 45 -11.09 10.52 -17.20
C LEU A 45 -10.35 11.76 -16.70
N THR A 46 -10.28 11.90 -15.39
CA THR A 46 -9.37 12.84 -14.71
C THR A 46 -8.43 12.07 -13.79
N VAL A 47 -7.13 12.29 -13.94
CA VAL A 47 -6.11 11.73 -13.04
C VAL A 47 -5.46 12.86 -12.25
N ARG A 48 -5.40 12.75 -10.93
CA ARG A 48 -4.85 13.76 -10.03
C ARG A 48 -3.75 13.20 -9.14
N GLN A 49 -2.71 14.01 -8.95
CA GLN A 49 -1.73 13.77 -7.90
C GLN A 49 -2.35 14.21 -6.57
N MET A 50 -2.90 13.27 -5.83
CA MET A 50 -3.64 13.52 -4.60
C MET A 50 -3.56 12.30 -3.69
N ASN A 51 -3.45 12.52 -2.38
CA ASN A 51 -3.58 11.46 -1.42
C ASN A 51 -5.06 11.02 -1.32
N PHE A 52 -5.33 9.73 -1.39
CA PHE A 52 -6.72 9.25 -1.31
C PHE A 52 -7.38 9.51 0.06
N ALA A 53 -6.60 9.82 1.11
CA ALA A 53 -7.13 10.34 2.38
C ALA A 53 -7.83 11.71 2.23
N GLU A 54 -7.60 12.40 1.13
CA GLU A 54 -8.20 13.71 0.80
C GLU A 54 -9.42 13.57 -0.14
N ILE A 55 -9.99 12.37 -0.27
CA ILE A 55 -11.14 12.08 -1.15
C ILE A 55 -12.37 12.93 -0.84
N ASP A 56 -12.51 13.42 0.38
CA ASP A 56 -13.54 14.37 0.77
C ASP A 56 -13.43 15.71 0.01
N LEU A 57 -12.22 16.23 -0.16
CA LEU A 57 -11.99 17.46 -0.94
C LEU A 57 -12.39 17.25 -2.41
N LEU A 58 -12.07 16.10 -2.98
CA LEU A 58 -12.53 15.79 -4.34
C LEU A 58 -14.06 15.68 -4.41
N SER A 59 -14.69 15.03 -3.42
CA SER A 59 -16.14 14.90 -3.35
C SER A 59 -16.86 16.24 -3.19
N GLU A 60 -16.27 17.21 -2.49
CA GLU A 60 -16.81 18.58 -2.39
C GLU A 60 -16.81 19.28 -3.75
N GLU A 61 -15.82 19.01 -4.58
CA GLU A 61 -15.68 19.62 -5.92
C GLU A 61 -16.60 18.96 -6.96
N VAL A 62 -16.68 17.62 -6.98
CA VAL A 62 -17.30 16.88 -8.10
C VAL A 62 -18.59 16.13 -7.72
N GLY A 63 -18.97 16.12 -6.44
CA GLY A 63 -20.14 15.41 -5.93
C GLY A 63 -19.79 14.01 -5.37
N LYS A 64 -20.83 13.25 -5.01
CA LYS A 64 -20.71 11.90 -4.43
C LYS A 64 -20.38 10.88 -5.50
N PHE A 65 -19.70 9.80 -5.06
CA PHE A 65 -19.28 8.71 -5.93
C PHE A 65 -20.25 7.52 -5.85
N ASP A 66 -20.66 7.02 -7.01
CA ASP A 66 -21.45 5.79 -7.14
C ASP A 66 -20.60 4.54 -6.91
N PHE A 67 -19.31 4.62 -7.23
CA PHE A 67 -18.35 3.54 -7.03
C PHE A 67 -16.97 4.07 -6.62
N VAL A 68 -16.39 3.45 -5.59
CA VAL A 68 -15.03 3.74 -5.13
C VAL A 68 -14.23 2.44 -5.14
N LEU A 69 -13.10 2.43 -5.84
CA LEU A 69 -12.13 1.33 -5.80
C LEU A 69 -10.82 1.83 -5.19
N ALA A 70 -10.37 1.19 -4.12
CA ALA A 70 -9.03 1.39 -3.56
C ALA A 70 -8.19 0.12 -3.79
N ASP A 71 -7.11 0.26 -4.57
CA ASP A 71 -6.10 -0.78 -4.82
C ASP A 71 -4.85 -0.39 -4.04
N LEU A 72 -4.70 -0.94 -2.81
CA LEU A 72 -3.69 -0.50 -1.86
C LEU A 72 -2.29 -1.07 -2.19
N GLY A 73 -1.28 -0.49 -1.54
CA GLY A 73 0.10 -0.91 -1.67
C GLY A 73 0.82 -0.35 -2.89
N VAL A 74 1.84 -1.05 -3.36
CA VAL A 74 2.73 -0.62 -4.45
C VAL A 74 2.48 -1.43 -5.73
N SER A 75 2.60 -0.76 -6.87
CA SER A 75 2.49 -1.39 -8.18
C SER A 75 3.70 -2.28 -8.50
N SER A 76 3.51 -3.23 -9.41
CA SER A 76 4.62 -4.05 -9.93
C SER A 76 5.72 -3.20 -10.55
N MET A 77 5.37 -2.09 -11.19
CA MET A 77 6.35 -1.19 -11.83
C MET A 77 7.24 -0.49 -10.79
N GLN A 78 6.65 -0.09 -9.66
CA GLN A 78 7.42 0.48 -8.55
C GLN A 78 8.36 -0.56 -7.93
N ILE A 79 7.88 -1.80 -7.71
CA ILE A 79 8.70 -2.89 -7.15
C ILE A 79 9.84 -3.27 -8.10
N ASP A 80 9.59 -3.31 -9.40
CA ASP A 80 10.56 -3.74 -10.41
C ASP A 80 11.59 -2.65 -10.77
N ASN A 81 11.42 -1.42 -10.28
CA ASN A 81 12.38 -0.33 -10.41
C ASN A 81 13.34 -0.27 -9.20
N PRO A 82 14.61 -0.68 -9.33
CA PRO A 82 15.57 -0.68 -8.22
C PRO A 82 15.78 0.71 -7.59
N GLU A 83 15.67 1.79 -8.38
CA GLU A 83 15.85 3.17 -7.91
C GLU A 83 14.79 3.62 -6.89
N ARG A 84 13.67 2.89 -6.79
CA ARG A 84 12.62 3.16 -5.81
C ARG A 84 12.82 2.46 -4.46
N GLY A 85 13.72 1.46 -4.40
CA GLY A 85 14.08 0.75 -3.17
C GLY A 85 13.05 -0.26 -2.64
N PHE A 86 11.97 -0.56 -3.37
CA PHE A 86 10.91 -1.47 -2.91
C PHE A 86 11.29 -2.96 -2.93
N THR A 87 12.43 -3.32 -3.50
CA THR A 87 12.89 -4.70 -3.55
C THR A 87 14.27 -4.89 -2.93
N TYR A 88 14.43 -5.95 -2.13
CA TYR A 88 15.73 -6.36 -1.58
C TYR A 88 16.50 -7.32 -2.52
N LYS A 89 15.94 -7.64 -3.70
CA LYS A 89 16.54 -8.57 -4.66
C LYS A 89 17.55 -7.92 -5.59
N ALA A 90 17.49 -6.61 -5.72
CA ALA A 90 18.41 -5.80 -6.50
C ALA A 90 18.93 -4.66 -5.64
N GLU A 91 20.16 -4.22 -5.90
CA GLU A 91 20.72 -3.04 -5.25
C GLU A 91 20.05 -1.77 -5.77
N GLY A 92 19.75 -0.88 -4.88
CA GLY A 92 19.21 0.44 -5.14
C GLY A 92 19.20 1.27 -3.87
N PRO A 93 18.89 2.58 -3.94
CA PRO A 93 18.74 3.41 -2.76
C PRO A 93 17.61 2.87 -1.88
N LEU A 94 17.79 2.86 -0.57
CA LEU A 94 16.73 2.46 0.38
C LEU A 94 15.79 3.65 0.59
N ASP A 95 14.95 3.94 -0.40
CA ASP A 95 14.04 5.10 -0.39
C ASP A 95 12.67 4.75 0.17
N LEU A 96 11.91 3.87 -0.48
CA LEU A 96 10.57 3.39 -0.13
C LEU A 96 9.47 4.46 -0.13
N ARG A 97 9.72 5.71 -0.50
CA ARG A 97 8.67 6.72 -0.61
C ARG A 97 7.81 6.49 -1.85
N LEU A 98 6.50 6.63 -1.72
CA LEU A 98 5.56 6.63 -2.85
C LEU A 98 5.68 7.92 -3.66
N ASP A 99 5.79 9.07 -2.97
CA ASP A 99 6.16 10.35 -3.58
C ASP A 99 7.63 10.65 -3.24
N PRO A 100 8.57 10.48 -4.19
CA PRO A 100 10.00 10.67 -3.92
C PRO A 100 10.39 12.14 -3.64
N GLU A 101 9.48 13.08 -3.90
CA GLU A 101 9.70 14.51 -3.67
C GLU A 101 9.31 14.95 -2.25
N LYS A 102 8.60 14.08 -1.49
CA LYS A 102 8.09 14.40 -0.16
C LYS A 102 8.56 13.42 0.91
N GLY A 103 8.64 13.93 2.14
CA GLY A 103 8.96 13.12 3.31
C GLY A 103 10.42 12.68 3.39
N VAL A 104 10.67 11.74 4.28
CA VAL A 104 12.01 11.23 4.64
C VAL A 104 12.17 9.84 4.04
N SER A 105 13.33 9.57 3.41
CA SER A 105 13.63 8.24 2.88
C SER A 105 13.77 7.20 3.99
N ALA A 106 13.57 5.92 3.68
CA ALA A 106 13.77 4.85 4.64
C ALA A 106 15.22 4.79 5.16
N ALA A 107 16.19 5.13 4.33
CA ALA A 107 17.60 5.23 4.75
C ALA A 107 17.81 6.33 5.81
N ASP A 108 17.22 7.49 5.61
CA ASP A 108 17.32 8.60 6.59
C ASP A 108 16.51 8.28 7.84
N ARG A 109 15.35 7.65 7.71
CA ARG A 109 14.55 7.18 8.85
C ARG A 109 15.34 6.19 9.71
N LEU A 110 15.99 5.19 9.10
CA LEU A 110 16.83 4.22 9.83
C LEU A 110 18.06 4.85 10.52
N LYS A 111 18.58 5.94 9.96
CA LYS A 111 19.72 6.66 10.55
C LYS A 111 19.35 7.35 11.87
N GLU A 112 18.12 7.84 11.98
CA GLU A 112 17.67 8.70 13.09
C GLU A 112 16.81 7.95 14.13
N VAL A 113 16.33 6.75 13.79
CA VAL A 113 15.41 5.96 14.61
C VAL A 113 16.07 5.49 15.92
N THR A 114 15.29 5.49 17.01
CA THR A 114 15.67 4.82 18.25
C THR A 114 15.43 3.31 18.16
N ARG A 115 15.99 2.54 19.13
CA ARG A 115 15.79 1.09 19.19
C ARG A 115 14.33 0.74 19.42
N GLU A 116 13.71 1.44 20.37
CA GLU A 116 12.31 1.26 20.76
C GLU A 116 11.38 1.54 19.58
N GLU A 117 11.60 2.65 18.88
CA GLU A 117 10.82 3.01 17.67
C GLU A 117 10.96 1.96 16.57
N LEU A 118 12.18 1.51 16.27
CA LEU A 118 12.38 0.53 15.21
C LEU A 118 11.81 -0.84 15.57
N THR A 119 11.98 -1.27 16.82
CA THR A 119 11.38 -2.52 17.31
C THR A 119 9.85 -2.47 17.20
N GLY A 120 9.24 -1.37 17.68
CA GLY A 120 7.79 -1.16 17.59
C GLY A 120 7.31 -1.15 16.13
N MET A 121 7.97 -0.38 15.27
CA MET A 121 7.67 -0.31 13.84
C MET A 121 7.68 -1.69 13.16
N LEU A 122 8.73 -2.48 13.37
CA LEU A 122 8.86 -3.82 12.77
C LEU A 122 7.81 -4.80 13.30
N ALA A 123 7.52 -4.74 14.60
CA ALA A 123 6.53 -5.61 15.21
C ALA A 123 5.09 -5.23 14.81
N GLU A 124 4.73 -3.96 14.90
CA GLU A 124 3.36 -3.48 14.68
C GLU A 124 2.96 -3.45 13.20
N ASN A 125 3.88 -3.01 12.32
CA ASN A 125 3.58 -2.86 10.90
C ASN A 125 3.66 -4.18 10.12
N SER A 126 4.38 -5.20 10.62
CA SER A 126 4.60 -6.42 9.83
C SER A 126 4.65 -7.73 10.61
N ASP A 127 4.34 -7.72 11.90
CA ASP A 127 4.43 -8.89 12.78
C ASP A 127 5.83 -9.56 12.70
N GLU A 128 6.93 -8.77 12.68
CA GLU A 128 8.30 -9.28 12.57
C GLU A 128 8.76 -9.92 13.90
N PRO A 129 9.00 -11.23 13.94
CA PRO A 129 9.34 -11.92 15.21
C PRO A 129 10.74 -11.59 15.72
N TYR A 130 11.65 -11.12 14.86
CA TYR A 130 13.03 -10.78 15.19
C TYR A 130 13.26 -9.27 15.22
N ALA A 131 12.20 -8.49 15.50
CA ALA A 131 12.23 -7.03 15.49
C ALA A 131 13.34 -6.47 16.39
N GLU A 132 13.51 -7.06 17.57
CA GLU A 132 14.50 -6.64 18.57
C GLU A 132 15.95 -6.89 18.10
N GLU A 133 16.23 -8.06 17.52
CA GLU A 133 17.54 -8.41 17.00
C GLU A 133 17.94 -7.54 15.83
N ILE A 134 16.98 -7.28 14.93
CA ILE A 134 17.18 -6.44 13.75
C ILE A 134 17.41 -4.99 14.17
N ALA A 135 16.60 -4.46 15.08
CA ALA A 135 16.76 -3.11 15.61
C ALA A 135 18.13 -2.94 16.28
N ARG A 136 18.57 -3.92 17.05
CA ARG A 136 19.88 -3.93 17.70
C ARG A 136 21.03 -3.85 16.69
N GLU A 137 20.96 -4.61 15.60
CA GLU A 137 22.01 -4.58 14.55
C GLU A 137 22.01 -3.26 13.80
N VAL A 138 20.85 -2.71 13.45
CA VAL A 138 20.76 -1.38 12.80
C VAL A 138 21.39 -0.30 13.69
N LEU A 139 21.00 -0.26 14.96
CA LEU A 139 21.53 0.74 15.91
C LEU A 139 23.05 0.55 16.20
N LYS A 140 23.54 -0.70 16.17
CA LYS A 140 24.97 -0.98 16.27
C LYS A 140 25.75 -0.40 15.09
N ARG A 141 25.21 -0.53 13.86
CA ARG A 141 25.80 0.09 12.65
C ARG A 141 25.76 1.62 12.74
N ASN A 142 24.63 2.20 13.17
CA ASN A 142 24.51 3.66 13.34
C ASN A 142 25.55 4.22 14.31
N ARG A 143 25.81 3.56 15.45
CA ARG A 143 26.86 3.96 16.41
C ARG A 143 28.27 3.97 15.81
N LYS A 144 28.53 3.08 14.85
CA LYS A 144 29.79 3.02 14.10
C LYS A 144 29.83 3.97 12.90
N LYS A 145 28.73 4.69 12.63
CA LYS A 145 28.54 5.51 11.42
C LYS A 145 28.53 4.71 10.12
N GLU A 146 28.24 3.40 10.19
CA GLU A 146 28.04 2.49 9.06
C GLU A 146 26.55 2.52 8.65
N TYR A 147 26.09 3.69 8.19
CA TYR A 147 24.68 3.92 7.90
C TYR A 147 24.20 3.07 6.72
N ILE A 148 23.03 2.48 6.88
CA ILE A 148 22.34 1.69 5.84
C ILE A 148 21.75 2.67 4.83
N ARG A 149 22.18 2.60 3.58
CA ARG A 149 21.77 3.49 2.49
C ARG A 149 21.13 2.76 1.32
N THR A 150 21.42 1.45 1.17
CA THR A 150 20.94 0.65 0.05
C THR A 150 20.10 -0.53 0.53
N THR A 151 19.30 -1.05 -0.38
CA THR A 151 18.45 -2.22 -0.16
C THR A 151 19.27 -3.45 0.22
N THR A 152 20.44 -3.64 -0.40
CA THR A 152 21.36 -4.74 -0.12
C THR A 152 22.01 -4.61 1.26
N GLN A 153 22.41 -3.41 1.67
CA GLN A 153 22.94 -3.15 3.02
C GLN A 153 21.91 -3.44 4.11
N PHE A 154 20.61 -3.12 3.85
CA PHE A 154 19.57 -3.45 4.81
C PHE A 154 19.32 -4.96 4.89
N LYS A 155 19.33 -5.65 3.76
CA LYS A 155 19.28 -7.11 3.74
C LYS A 155 20.45 -7.73 4.51
N GLU A 156 21.68 -7.26 4.31
CA GLU A 156 22.86 -7.71 5.04
C GLU A 156 22.74 -7.48 6.57
N ALA A 157 22.15 -6.36 6.98
CA ALA A 157 21.88 -6.10 8.39
C ALA A 157 20.91 -7.13 8.98
N ILE A 158 19.84 -7.48 8.24
CA ILE A 158 18.90 -8.53 8.63
C ILE A 158 19.60 -9.91 8.70
N GLU A 159 20.39 -10.25 7.69
CA GLU A 159 21.17 -11.50 7.67
C GLU A 159 22.13 -11.59 8.89
N THR A 160 22.79 -10.50 9.23
CA THR A 160 23.70 -10.41 10.38
C THR A 160 22.92 -10.56 11.70
N ALA A 161 21.77 -9.89 11.82
CA ALA A 161 20.92 -9.95 13.00
C ALA A 161 20.42 -11.39 13.28
N LEU A 162 20.13 -12.15 12.23
CA LEU A 162 19.62 -13.52 12.30
C LEU A 162 20.74 -14.58 12.30
N GLY A 163 22.01 -14.16 12.41
CA GLY A 163 23.17 -15.04 12.42
C GLY A 163 23.18 -16.07 13.55
N PHE A 164 22.41 -15.87 14.62
CA PHE A 164 22.28 -16.81 15.74
C PHE A 164 21.42 -18.04 15.43
N LEU A 165 20.59 -17.97 14.36
CA LEU A 165 19.75 -19.10 13.96
C LEU A 165 20.57 -20.23 13.33
N PRO A 166 20.15 -21.50 13.51
CA PRO A 166 20.73 -22.64 12.80
C PRO A 166 20.70 -22.41 11.29
N GLU A 167 21.72 -22.89 10.58
CA GLU A 167 21.87 -22.64 9.13
C GLU A 167 20.66 -23.12 8.31
N GLU A 168 20.08 -24.26 8.71
CA GLU A 168 18.89 -24.84 8.04
C GLU A 168 17.67 -23.92 8.09
N GLU A 169 17.47 -23.18 9.19
CA GLU A 169 16.34 -22.29 9.39
C GLU A 169 16.61 -20.86 8.91
N ARG A 170 17.88 -20.45 9.00
CA ARG A 170 18.31 -19.05 8.76
C ARG A 170 17.92 -18.54 7.39
N LYS A 171 18.14 -19.31 6.33
CA LYS A 171 17.88 -18.90 4.95
C LYS A 171 16.41 -18.53 4.74
N GLU A 172 15.50 -19.34 5.23
CA GLU A 172 14.07 -19.09 5.13
C GLU A 172 13.63 -17.91 6.03
N ALA A 173 14.17 -17.84 7.25
CA ALA A 173 13.92 -16.75 8.19
C ALA A 173 14.33 -15.40 7.60
N VAL A 174 15.53 -15.30 7.03
CA VAL A 174 16.02 -14.07 6.37
C VAL A 174 15.10 -13.63 5.24
N VAL A 175 14.66 -14.54 4.37
CA VAL A 175 13.75 -14.20 3.26
C VAL A 175 12.42 -13.66 3.79
N LYS A 176 11.88 -14.26 4.85
CA LYS A 176 10.64 -13.80 5.49
C LYS A 176 10.81 -12.46 6.18
N SER A 177 11.90 -12.28 6.94
CA SER A 177 12.19 -11.03 7.64
C SER A 177 12.51 -9.88 6.67
N CYS A 178 13.21 -10.12 5.56
CA CYS A 178 13.38 -9.10 4.52
C CYS A 178 12.03 -8.59 4.01
N LYS A 179 11.09 -9.47 3.69
CA LYS A 179 9.76 -9.06 3.21
C LYS A 179 9.04 -8.21 4.25
N ARG A 180 9.05 -8.63 5.53
CA ARG A 180 8.39 -7.93 6.63
C ARG A 180 9.05 -6.59 6.94
N CYS A 181 10.37 -6.53 7.02
CA CYS A 181 11.10 -5.29 7.32
C CYS A 181 10.93 -4.24 6.22
N PHE A 182 11.00 -4.62 4.95
CA PHE A 182 10.73 -3.71 3.84
C PHE A 182 9.29 -3.22 3.84
N GLN A 183 8.31 -4.10 4.14
CA GLN A 183 6.92 -3.72 4.33
C GLN A 183 6.76 -2.75 5.50
N ALA A 184 7.35 -3.05 6.66
CA ALA A 184 7.23 -2.22 7.85
C ALA A 184 7.79 -0.81 7.65
N LEU A 185 8.97 -0.70 7.03
CA LEU A 185 9.57 0.60 6.68
C LEU A 185 8.73 1.36 5.65
N ARG A 186 8.18 0.67 4.63
CA ARG A 186 7.32 1.29 3.63
C ARG A 186 6.07 1.89 4.27
N ILE A 187 5.43 1.14 5.15
CA ILE A 187 4.25 1.59 5.91
C ILE A 187 4.59 2.84 6.72
N ASP A 188 5.71 2.83 7.46
CA ASP A 188 6.15 3.97 8.29
C ASP A 188 6.46 5.22 7.44
N VAL A 189 7.30 5.08 6.42
CA VAL A 189 7.76 6.18 5.57
C VAL A 189 6.60 6.87 4.83
N ASN A 190 5.56 6.13 4.47
CA ASN A 190 4.40 6.64 3.74
C ASN A 190 3.17 6.85 4.62
N SER A 191 3.25 6.62 5.93
CA SER A 191 2.12 6.69 6.87
C SER A 191 0.89 5.91 6.35
N GLU A 192 1.12 4.70 5.81
CA GLU A 192 0.09 3.97 5.05
C GLU A 192 -1.15 3.64 5.89
N PHE A 193 -0.97 3.33 7.18
CA PHE A 193 -2.11 3.05 8.08
C PHE A 193 -2.90 4.30 8.44
N GLU A 194 -2.24 5.41 8.72
CA GLU A 194 -2.89 6.69 9.02
C GLU A 194 -3.67 7.21 7.83
N VAL A 195 -3.10 7.08 6.62
CA VAL A 195 -3.75 7.44 5.37
C VAL A 195 -4.97 6.55 5.12
N LEU A 196 -4.83 5.23 5.28
CA LEU A 196 -5.95 4.29 5.13
C LEU A 196 -7.04 4.53 6.17
N TYR A 197 -6.66 4.79 7.40
CA TYR A 197 -7.57 5.14 8.48
C TYR A 197 -8.42 6.36 8.12
N SER A 198 -7.76 7.47 7.76
CA SER A 198 -8.44 8.70 7.35
C SER A 198 -9.39 8.50 6.15
N PHE A 199 -8.95 7.73 5.17
CA PHE A 199 -9.79 7.36 4.01
C PHE A 199 -11.04 6.59 4.43
N LEU A 200 -10.90 5.57 5.28
CA LEU A 200 -12.01 4.73 5.71
C LEU A 200 -13.04 5.50 6.55
N GLU A 201 -12.60 6.47 7.37
CA GLU A 201 -13.51 7.35 8.10
C GLU A 201 -14.34 8.24 7.17
N LYS A 202 -13.74 8.76 6.12
CA LYS A 202 -14.38 9.67 5.15
C LYS A 202 -15.24 8.93 4.12
N LEU A 203 -14.92 7.67 3.83
CA LEU A 203 -15.52 6.89 2.75
C LEU A 203 -17.06 6.88 2.75
N PRO A 204 -17.78 6.65 3.86
CA PRO A 204 -19.24 6.70 3.85
C PRO A 204 -19.80 8.06 3.45
N GLY A 205 -19.08 9.13 3.85
CA GLY A 205 -19.47 10.51 3.58
C GLY A 205 -19.34 10.93 2.13
N VAL A 206 -18.47 10.30 1.35
CA VAL A 206 -18.22 10.64 -0.06
C VAL A 206 -18.96 9.74 -1.04
N MET A 207 -19.55 8.66 -0.58
CA MET A 207 -20.35 7.75 -1.41
C MET A 207 -21.78 8.26 -1.57
N ALA A 208 -22.33 8.13 -2.77
CA ALA A 208 -23.75 8.33 -3.02
C ALA A 208 -24.59 7.28 -2.27
N PRO A 209 -25.87 7.58 -1.95
CA PRO A 209 -26.79 6.57 -1.42
C PRO A 209 -26.85 5.33 -2.34
N GLY A 210 -26.67 4.13 -1.77
CA GLY A 210 -26.57 2.89 -2.54
C GLY A 210 -25.25 2.68 -3.30
N GLY A 211 -24.33 3.65 -3.25
CA GLY A 211 -23.01 3.57 -3.85
C GLY A 211 -22.18 2.42 -3.26
N ARG A 212 -21.22 1.95 -4.01
CA ARG A 212 -20.40 0.76 -3.67
C ARG A 212 -18.94 1.11 -3.49
N ALA A 213 -18.29 0.50 -2.51
CA ALA A 213 -16.85 0.55 -2.34
C ALA A 213 -16.26 -0.85 -2.43
N ALA A 214 -15.11 -0.99 -3.09
CA ALA A 214 -14.31 -2.19 -3.09
C ALA A 214 -12.86 -1.83 -2.73
N ILE A 215 -12.27 -2.57 -1.78
CA ILE A 215 -10.91 -2.32 -1.31
C ILE A 215 -10.09 -3.60 -1.45
N LEU A 216 -9.00 -3.50 -2.20
CA LEU A 216 -7.99 -4.53 -2.37
C LEU A 216 -6.86 -4.28 -1.39
N THR A 217 -6.53 -5.29 -0.58
CA THR A 217 -5.45 -5.26 0.41
C THR A 217 -4.46 -6.38 0.14
N PHE A 218 -3.19 -6.18 0.51
CA PHE A 218 -2.12 -7.12 0.20
C PHE A 218 -1.43 -7.72 1.43
N HIS A 219 -1.72 -7.20 2.62
CA HIS A 219 -1.26 -7.76 3.88
C HIS A 219 -2.33 -7.73 4.98
N SER A 220 -2.05 -8.45 6.08
CA SER A 220 -3.01 -8.64 7.17
C SER A 220 -3.38 -7.36 7.89
N GLY A 221 -2.47 -6.41 8.01
CA GLY A 221 -2.70 -5.12 8.67
C GLY A 221 -3.78 -4.30 7.97
N GLU A 222 -3.65 -4.10 6.65
CA GLU A 222 -4.66 -3.42 5.83
C GLU A 222 -6.02 -4.12 5.92
N ASP A 223 -6.05 -5.45 5.74
CA ASP A 223 -7.29 -6.22 5.77
C ASP A 223 -8.00 -6.14 7.13
N ARG A 224 -7.26 -6.16 8.24
CA ARG A 224 -7.83 -5.97 9.59
C ARG A 224 -8.51 -4.62 9.73
N LEU A 225 -7.87 -3.56 9.24
CA LEU A 225 -8.39 -2.20 9.32
C LEU A 225 -9.65 -2.05 8.49
N VAL A 226 -9.64 -2.48 7.22
CA VAL A 226 -10.82 -2.44 6.34
C VAL A 226 -11.97 -3.26 6.92
N LYS A 227 -11.70 -4.47 7.39
CA LYS A 227 -12.71 -5.34 8.03
C LYS A 227 -13.36 -4.65 9.23
N HIS A 228 -12.54 -4.03 10.09
CA HIS A 228 -13.02 -3.32 11.27
C HIS A 228 -13.96 -2.17 10.88
N TYR A 229 -13.51 -1.28 10.00
CA TYR A 229 -14.30 -0.12 9.58
C TYR A 229 -15.61 -0.48 8.88
N PHE A 230 -15.61 -1.48 8.01
CA PHE A 230 -16.82 -1.93 7.36
C PHE A 230 -17.81 -2.53 8.36
N LYS A 231 -17.35 -3.31 9.35
CA LYS A 231 -18.21 -3.87 10.40
C LYS A 231 -18.80 -2.77 11.30
N GLU A 232 -17.98 -1.84 11.77
CA GLU A 232 -18.47 -0.74 12.60
C GLU A 232 -19.41 0.18 11.81
N GLY A 233 -19.10 0.49 10.56
CA GLY A 233 -19.97 1.26 9.68
C GLY A 233 -21.32 0.57 9.42
N LYS A 234 -21.36 -0.76 9.28
CA LYS A 234 -22.62 -1.53 9.16
C LYS A 234 -23.44 -1.44 10.46
N LYS A 235 -22.81 -1.59 11.62
CA LYS A 235 -23.47 -1.42 12.93
C LYS A 235 -24.03 -0.01 13.12
N ALA A 236 -23.31 1.00 12.66
CA ALA A 236 -23.71 2.40 12.74
C ALA A 236 -24.77 2.79 11.68
N GLY A 237 -25.20 1.86 10.81
CA GLY A 237 -26.16 2.13 9.74
C GLY A 237 -25.59 2.90 8.54
N LEU A 238 -24.26 3.11 8.47
CA LEU A 238 -23.60 3.77 7.35
C LEU A 238 -23.57 2.90 6.10
N TYR A 239 -23.47 1.57 6.28
CA TYR A 239 -23.50 0.58 5.21
C TYR A 239 -24.69 -0.34 5.38
N GLN A 240 -25.48 -0.52 4.32
CA GLN A 240 -26.60 -1.47 4.32
C GLN A 240 -26.11 -2.91 4.19
N GLU A 241 -24.99 -3.10 3.47
CA GLU A 241 -24.39 -4.42 3.21
C GLU A 241 -22.87 -4.32 3.15
N ILE A 242 -22.19 -5.36 3.61
CA ILE A 242 -20.74 -5.51 3.52
C ILE A 242 -20.37 -6.96 3.18
N SER A 243 -19.17 -7.18 2.61
CA SER A 243 -18.63 -8.53 2.47
C SER A 243 -18.39 -9.16 3.85
N GLU A 244 -19.09 -10.24 4.17
CA GLU A 244 -18.87 -11.00 5.40
C GLU A 244 -17.55 -11.75 5.33
N GLU A 245 -17.32 -12.44 4.22
CA GLU A 245 -16.08 -13.14 3.91
C GLU A 245 -15.18 -12.31 2.99
N VAL A 246 -13.89 -12.58 3.09
CA VAL A 246 -12.90 -11.99 2.20
C VAL A 246 -12.92 -12.70 0.84
N ILE A 247 -12.94 -11.94 -0.24
CA ILE A 247 -12.80 -12.47 -1.60
C ILE A 247 -11.30 -12.59 -1.90
N ARG A 248 -10.88 -13.77 -2.35
CA ARG A 248 -9.49 -14.07 -2.72
C ARG A 248 -9.38 -14.33 -4.22
N PRO A 249 -8.19 -14.13 -4.82
CA PRO A 249 -7.96 -14.47 -6.21
C PRO A 249 -8.14 -15.98 -6.44
N SER A 250 -8.59 -16.35 -7.63
CA SER A 250 -8.69 -17.74 -8.04
C SER A 250 -7.30 -18.38 -8.20
N ALA A 251 -7.25 -19.72 -8.21
CA ALA A 251 -6.01 -20.43 -8.48
C ALA A 251 -5.43 -20.08 -9.87
N GLU A 252 -6.30 -19.91 -10.87
CA GLU A 252 -5.93 -19.50 -12.23
C GLU A 252 -5.31 -18.09 -12.24
N GLU A 253 -5.91 -17.14 -11.55
CA GLU A 253 -5.38 -15.78 -11.40
C GLU A 253 -4.00 -15.80 -10.72
N CYS A 254 -3.85 -16.59 -9.66
CA CYS A 254 -2.56 -16.76 -8.98
C CYS A 254 -1.47 -17.39 -9.84
N GLN A 255 -1.83 -18.24 -10.81
CA GLN A 255 -0.89 -18.79 -11.79
C GLN A 255 -0.44 -17.75 -12.80
N ARG A 256 -1.38 -16.95 -13.33
CA ARG A 256 -1.10 -15.87 -14.29
C ARG A 256 -0.37 -14.68 -13.63
N ASN A 257 -0.75 -14.36 -12.40
CA ASN A 257 -0.18 -13.27 -11.63
C ASN A 257 0.18 -13.74 -10.20
N PRO A 258 1.41 -14.24 -9.97
CA PRO A 258 1.84 -14.71 -8.66
C PRO A 258 1.76 -13.64 -7.55
N ARG A 259 1.79 -12.35 -7.90
CA ARG A 259 1.66 -11.24 -6.94
C ARG A 259 0.24 -11.10 -6.39
N ALA A 260 -0.75 -11.63 -7.07
CA ALA A 260 -2.14 -11.63 -6.59
C ALA A 260 -2.38 -12.57 -5.40
N ARG A 261 -1.48 -13.51 -5.09
CA ARG A 261 -1.67 -14.53 -4.04
C ARG A 261 -2.01 -13.97 -2.66
N SER A 262 -1.47 -12.82 -2.31
CA SER A 262 -1.74 -12.15 -1.02
C SER A 262 -2.96 -11.24 -1.06
N THR A 263 -3.53 -10.99 -2.24
CA THR A 263 -4.65 -10.06 -2.42
C THR A 263 -5.89 -10.55 -1.69
N LYS A 264 -6.55 -9.62 -1.04
CA LYS A 264 -7.84 -9.79 -0.40
C LYS A 264 -8.73 -8.64 -0.82
N MET A 265 -9.97 -8.91 -1.19
CA MET A 265 -10.94 -7.88 -1.52
C MET A 265 -12.07 -7.90 -0.51
N ARG A 266 -12.44 -6.69 -0.03
CA ARG A 266 -13.66 -6.44 0.73
C ARG A 266 -14.47 -5.36 0.04
N TRP A 267 -15.79 -5.43 0.19
CA TRP A 267 -16.71 -4.45 -0.36
C TRP A 267 -17.77 -4.02 0.66
N ALA A 268 -18.33 -2.86 0.42
CA ALA A 268 -19.45 -2.31 1.19
C ALA A 268 -20.40 -1.55 0.25
N ILE A 269 -21.66 -1.51 0.62
CA ILE A 269 -22.71 -0.73 -0.05
C ILE A 269 -23.21 0.32 0.95
N ARG A 270 -23.15 1.59 0.54
CA ARG A 270 -23.65 2.72 1.32
C ARG A 270 -25.15 2.57 1.57
N ALA A 271 -25.62 2.89 2.77
CA ALA A 271 -27.05 2.95 3.05
C ALA A 271 -27.77 3.96 2.14
N GLN A 272 -29.07 3.77 1.95
CA GLN A 272 -29.88 4.63 1.06
C GLN A 272 -30.13 6.03 1.65
N GLU A 273 -30.02 6.16 2.98
CA GLU A 273 -30.22 7.43 3.70
C GLU A 273 -28.99 7.75 4.57
#